data_87f7e2ff05bb6200a2aff20a470e069c
#
_entry.id   87f7e2ff05bb6200a2aff20a470e069c
#
_cell.length_a   1.000
_cell.length_b   1.000
_cell.length_c   1.000
_cell.angle_alpha   90.00
_cell.angle_beta   90.00
_cell.angle_gamma   90.00
#
_symmetry.space_group_name_H-M   'P 1'
#
loop_
_entity.id
_entity.type
_entity.pdbx_description
1 polymer ?
#
loop_
_entity_poly.entity_id
_entity_poly.type
_entity_poly.pdbx_seq_one_letter_code
_entity_poly.pdbx_strand_id
1 'polypeptide(L)'
;MKVRAITEDDSRNYIDLCEKLDQETKFMMLEPDERTITVDEQKNRIQSLLSNENSMIFVAEDNGELVGYLGAYGGNVQRIKHRVHIVVGILQAYTGRGIGTGLFNELEKWSMQVGIQRMELTVMAHNEIGLALYKKMGFSIEGIARDSMFVDGKYVDEYYMAKTLPYARNGNYIYFNE
;
A
#
# COMPACT_ATOMS: atom_id res chain seq x y z
N MET A 1 9.77 13.08 -11.61
CA MET A 1 9.07 12.08 -10.79
C MET A 1 7.57 12.34 -10.82
N LYS A 2 6.75 11.32 -11.05
CA LYS A 2 5.29 11.40 -11.19
C LYS A 2 4.64 10.26 -10.41
N VAL A 3 3.54 10.54 -9.67
CA VAL A 3 2.67 9.53 -9.07
C VAL A 3 1.42 9.42 -9.93
N ARG A 4 1.01 8.19 -10.26
CA ARG A 4 -0.17 7.91 -11.10
C ARG A 4 -0.77 6.54 -10.78
N ALA A 5 -1.99 6.31 -11.23
CA ALA A 5 -2.55 4.97 -11.24
C ALA A 5 -1.73 4.03 -12.13
N ILE A 6 -1.67 2.75 -11.76
CA ILE A 6 -1.05 1.69 -12.57
C ILE A 6 -1.92 1.41 -13.80
N THR A 7 -1.29 0.97 -14.88
CA THR A 7 -1.95 0.47 -16.08
C THR A 7 -1.48 -0.95 -16.41
N GLU A 8 -2.16 -1.64 -17.31
CA GLU A 8 -1.75 -2.97 -17.75
C GLU A 8 -0.37 -2.99 -18.40
N ASP A 9 0.01 -1.89 -19.07
CA ASP A 9 1.30 -1.75 -19.73
C ASP A 9 2.48 -1.69 -18.73
N ASP A 10 2.19 -1.41 -17.47
CA ASP A 10 3.19 -1.40 -16.39
C ASP A 10 3.57 -2.81 -15.91
N SER A 11 2.92 -3.87 -16.38
CA SER A 11 3.04 -5.22 -15.81
C SER A 11 4.49 -5.69 -15.66
N ARG A 12 5.33 -5.51 -16.69
CA ARG A 12 6.75 -5.87 -16.63
C ARG A 12 7.49 -5.01 -15.60
N ASN A 13 7.39 -3.70 -15.72
CA ASN A 13 8.10 -2.76 -14.84
C ASN A 13 7.65 -2.91 -13.36
N TYR A 14 6.39 -3.30 -13.14
CA TYR A 14 5.87 -3.54 -11.80
C TYR A 14 6.43 -4.84 -11.19
N ILE A 15 6.59 -5.91 -11.98
CA ILE A 15 7.30 -7.12 -11.53
C ILE A 15 8.74 -6.77 -11.17
N ASP A 16 9.46 -6.11 -12.07
CA ASP A 16 10.86 -5.73 -11.87
C ASP A 16 11.04 -4.85 -10.62
N LEU A 17 10.10 -3.93 -10.35
CA LEU A 17 10.08 -3.14 -9.11
C LEU A 17 9.91 -4.02 -7.87
N CYS A 18 8.93 -4.94 -7.91
CA CYS A 18 8.65 -5.82 -6.77
C CYS A 18 9.82 -6.76 -6.48
N GLU A 19 10.46 -7.33 -7.51
CA GLU A 19 11.66 -8.18 -7.37
C GLU A 19 12.83 -7.40 -6.75
N LYS A 20 13.06 -6.17 -7.19
CA LYS A 20 14.08 -5.29 -6.58
C LYS A 20 13.77 -5.02 -5.10
N LEU A 21 12.52 -4.77 -4.75
CA LEU A 21 12.09 -4.55 -3.37
C LEU A 21 12.29 -5.80 -2.52
N ASP A 22 11.90 -6.98 -3.01
CA ASP A 22 12.09 -8.25 -2.29
C ASP A 22 13.59 -8.53 -2.03
N GLN A 23 14.50 -8.05 -2.90
CA GLN A 23 15.96 -8.22 -2.75
C GLN A 23 16.58 -7.18 -1.80
N GLU A 24 16.11 -5.94 -1.77
CA GLU A 24 16.78 -4.86 -1.02
C GLU A 24 16.24 -4.63 0.39
N THR A 25 15.06 -5.19 0.74
CA THR A 25 14.47 -5.01 2.06
C THR A 25 13.84 -6.29 2.60
N LYS A 26 13.86 -6.45 3.93
CA LYS A 26 13.19 -7.55 4.64
C LYS A 26 11.80 -7.18 5.16
N PHE A 27 11.28 -6.04 4.75
CA PHE A 27 9.96 -5.55 5.16
C PHE A 27 8.83 -5.88 4.19
N MET A 28 9.17 -6.52 3.05
CA MET A 28 8.17 -7.06 2.13
C MET A 28 7.77 -8.49 2.54
N MET A 29 6.63 -8.95 2.03
CA MET A 29 6.07 -10.27 2.38
C MET A 29 6.88 -11.42 1.81
N LEU A 30 7.46 -11.26 0.62
CA LEU A 30 8.19 -12.32 -0.09
C LEU A 30 9.69 -12.21 0.16
N GLU A 31 10.31 -13.36 0.36
CA GLU A 31 11.76 -13.51 0.30
C GLU A 31 12.24 -13.38 -1.16
N PRO A 32 13.52 -13.03 -1.40
CA PRO A 32 14.10 -13.08 -2.74
C PRO A 32 13.83 -14.44 -3.41
N ASP A 33 13.49 -14.41 -4.71
CA ASP A 33 13.21 -15.56 -5.56
C ASP A 33 11.88 -16.31 -5.30
N GLU A 34 11.07 -15.90 -4.33
CA GLU A 34 9.72 -16.45 -4.14
C GLU A 34 8.69 -15.93 -5.15
N ARG A 35 9.02 -14.82 -5.83
CA ARG A 35 8.12 -14.21 -6.85
C ARG A 35 8.25 -14.95 -8.17
N THR A 36 7.22 -15.70 -8.55
CA THR A 36 7.22 -16.56 -9.76
C THR A 36 6.17 -16.16 -10.78
N ILE A 37 5.67 -14.91 -10.72
CA ILE A 37 4.58 -14.44 -11.58
C ILE A 37 5.10 -14.08 -12.99
N THR A 38 4.37 -14.52 -14.03
CA THR A 38 4.63 -14.10 -15.41
C THR A 38 4.04 -12.71 -15.71
N VAL A 39 4.48 -12.09 -16.81
CA VAL A 39 3.96 -10.78 -17.25
C VAL A 39 2.46 -10.87 -17.57
N ASP A 40 2.02 -11.93 -18.25
CA ASP A 40 0.60 -12.12 -18.61
C ASP A 40 -0.26 -12.32 -17.35
N GLU A 41 0.21 -13.08 -16.37
CA GLU A 41 -0.49 -13.24 -15.10
C GLU A 41 -0.58 -11.91 -14.34
N GLN A 42 0.51 -11.14 -14.33
CA GLN A 42 0.51 -9.81 -13.69
C GLN A 42 -0.45 -8.85 -14.39
N LYS A 43 -0.49 -8.88 -15.73
CA LYS A 43 -1.44 -8.09 -16.51
C LYS A 43 -2.88 -8.44 -16.14
N ASN A 44 -3.20 -9.72 -16.09
CA ASN A 44 -4.53 -10.19 -15.68
C ASN A 44 -4.88 -9.78 -14.22
N ARG A 45 -3.90 -9.82 -13.30
CA ARG A 45 -4.09 -9.35 -11.93
C ARG A 45 -4.38 -7.85 -11.87
N ILE A 46 -3.66 -7.03 -12.63
CA ILE A 46 -3.90 -5.59 -12.71
C ILE A 46 -5.30 -5.32 -13.28
N GLN A 47 -5.68 -5.98 -14.38
CA GLN A 47 -7.03 -5.86 -14.97
C GLN A 47 -8.12 -6.22 -13.95
N SER A 48 -7.99 -7.37 -13.30
CA SER A 48 -8.95 -7.82 -12.28
C SER A 48 -9.03 -6.85 -11.12
N LEU A 49 -7.90 -6.31 -10.66
CA LEU A 49 -7.86 -5.33 -9.58
C LEU A 49 -8.56 -4.03 -9.98
N LEU A 50 -8.24 -3.49 -11.16
CA LEU A 50 -8.83 -2.23 -11.65
C LEU A 50 -10.32 -2.36 -12.00
N SER A 51 -10.83 -3.58 -12.20
CA SER A 51 -12.28 -3.81 -12.36
C SER A 51 -13.06 -3.71 -11.05
N ASN A 52 -12.38 -3.71 -9.90
CA ASN A 52 -12.99 -3.52 -8.60
C ASN A 52 -13.01 -2.02 -8.23
N GLU A 53 -14.20 -1.47 -8.01
CA GLU A 53 -14.40 -0.05 -7.69
C GLU A 53 -13.64 0.43 -6.44
N ASN A 54 -13.34 -0.48 -5.52
CA ASN A 54 -12.69 -0.19 -4.24
C ASN A 54 -11.25 -0.72 -4.13
N SER A 55 -10.58 -0.94 -5.25
CA SER A 55 -9.18 -1.37 -5.27
C SER A 55 -8.38 -0.54 -6.28
N MET A 56 -7.13 -0.21 -5.93
CA MET A 56 -6.27 0.61 -6.77
C MET A 56 -4.80 0.33 -6.47
N ILE A 57 -3.95 0.46 -7.48
CA ILE A 57 -2.50 0.57 -7.29
C ILE A 57 -2.04 1.92 -7.84
N PHE A 58 -1.34 2.68 -7.03
CA PHE A 58 -0.59 3.86 -7.44
C PHE A 58 0.88 3.52 -7.58
N VAL A 59 1.52 4.05 -8.60
CA VAL A 59 2.95 3.88 -8.87
C VAL A 59 3.65 5.22 -8.90
N ALA A 60 4.89 5.25 -8.42
CA ALA A 60 5.79 6.37 -8.55
C ALA A 60 6.78 6.07 -9.67
N GLU A 61 6.83 6.93 -10.65
CA GLU A 61 7.68 6.82 -11.85
C GLU A 61 8.73 7.93 -11.86
N ASP A 62 9.98 7.56 -12.13
CA ASP A 62 11.08 8.49 -12.36
C ASP A 62 11.85 8.10 -13.62
N ASN A 63 11.91 9.02 -14.61
CA ASN A 63 12.57 8.80 -15.91
C ASN A 63 12.13 7.51 -16.64
N GLY A 64 10.85 7.11 -16.53
CA GLY A 64 10.29 5.92 -17.18
C GLY A 64 10.45 4.63 -16.39
N GLU A 65 11.11 4.65 -15.23
CA GLU A 65 11.22 3.51 -14.32
C GLU A 65 10.25 3.63 -13.14
N LEU A 66 9.66 2.52 -12.71
CA LEU A 66 8.87 2.48 -11.48
C LEU A 66 9.83 2.36 -10.28
N VAL A 67 9.68 3.28 -9.33
CA VAL A 67 10.57 3.40 -8.17
C VAL A 67 9.86 3.22 -6.82
N GLY A 68 8.56 3.06 -6.86
CA GLY A 68 7.73 2.76 -5.70
C GLY A 68 6.29 2.52 -6.10
N TYR A 69 5.54 1.89 -5.20
CA TYR A 69 4.11 1.65 -5.37
C TYR A 69 3.36 1.71 -4.05
N LEU A 70 2.05 1.90 -4.14
CA LEU A 70 1.09 1.75 -3.06
C LEU A 70 -0.13 1.02 -3.62
N GLY A 71 -0.37 -0.21 -3.14
CA GLY A 71 -1.56 -0.98 -3.44
C GLY A 71 -2.61 -0.82 -2.35
N ALA A 72 -3.85 -0.53 -2.74
CA ALA A 72 -5.03 -0.48 -1.88
C ALA A 72 -6.01 -1.57 -2.31
N TYR A 73 -6.24 -2.54 -1.46
CA TYR A 73 -7.04 -3.73 -1.74
C TYR A 73 -8.33 -3.70 -0.93
N GLY A 74 -9.45 -3.49 -1.61
CA GLY A 74 -10.77 -3.36 -1.00
C GLY A 74 -11.40 -4.68 -0.59
N GLY A 75 -12.29 -4.61 0.40
CA GLY A 75 -13.10 -5.76 0.78
C GLY A 75 -14.13 -6.11 -0.30
N ASN A 76 -14.34 -7.42 -0.52
CA ASN A 76 -15.19 -7.98 -1.58
C ASN A 76 -16.65 -8.22 -1.16
N VAL A 77 -17.02 -7.97 0.10
CA VAL A 77 -18.38 -8.14 0.63
C VAL A 77 -18.88 -6.84 1.27
N GLN A 78 -20.19 -6.64 1.27
CA GLN A 78 -20.84 -5.38 1.62
C GLN A 78 -20.39 -4.77 2.96
N ARG A 79 -20.17 -5.62 3.99
CA ARG A 79 -19.84 -5.15 5.34
C ARG A 79 -18.42 -4.61 5.47
N ILE A 80 -17.53 -4.87 4.49
CA ILE A 80 -16.13 -4.45 4.49
C ILE A 80 -15.74 -3.66 3.24
N LYS A 81 -16.69 -3.29 2.37
CA LYS A 81 -16.43 -2.51 1.14
C LYS A 81 -15.84 -1.13 1.39
N HIS A 82 -16.09 -0.58 2.58
CA HIS A 82 -15.66 0.76 2.97
C HIS A 82 -14.21 0.82 3.46
N ARG A 83 -13.50 -0.30 3.47
CA ARG A 83 -12.11 -0.37 3.94
C ARG A 83 -11.17 -0.96 2.89
N VAL A 84 -9.92 -0.52 2.94
CA VAL A 84 -8.84 -1.05 2.11
C VAL A 84 -7.66 -1.47 2.98
N HIS A 85 -7.04 -2.59 2.60
CA HIS A 85 -5.73 -2.98 3.11
C HIS A 85 -4.65 -2.39 2.21
N ILE A 86 -3.61 -1.80 2.81
CA ILE A 86 -2.56 -1.09 2.09
C ILE A 86 -1.25 -1.86 2.14
N VAL A 87 -0.58 -1.93 0.99
CA VAL A 87 0.80 -2.38 0.88
C VAL A 87 1.59 -1.28 0.17
N VAL A 88 2.75 -0.90 0.69
CA VAL A 88 3.60 0.11 0.09
C VAL A 88 5.05 -0.35 0.03
N GLY A 89 5.69 -0.12 -1.10
CA GLY A 89 7.12 -0.36 -1.30
C GLY A 89 7.75 0.79 -2.08
N ILE A 90 8.92 1.23 -1.64
CA ILE A 90 9.70 2.30 -2.27
C ILE A 90 11.16 1.84 -2.28
N LEU A 91 11.81 1.86 -3.45
CA LEU A 91 13.22 1.52 -3.58
C LEU A 91 14.08 2.36 -2.64
N GLN A 92 15.06 1.74 -1.98
CA GLN A 92 15.90 2.36 -0.95
C GLN A 92 16.56 3.65 -1.44
N ALA A 93 17.07 3.67 -2.67
CA ALA A 93 17.69 4.84 -3.30
C ALA A 93 16.74 6.03 -3.46
N TYR A 94 15.42 5.81 -3.33
CA TYR A 94 14.37 6.81 -3.51
C TYR A 94 13.64 7.16 -2.21
N THR A 95 14.02 6.57 -1.08
CA THR A 95 13.49 6.93 0.23
C THR A 95 13.88 8.36 0.64
N GLY A 96 13.09 8.99 1.51
CA GLY A 96 13.35 10.36 1.95
C GLY A 96 13.06 11.46 0.93
N ARG A 97 12.65 11.13 -0.30
CA ARG A 97 12.36 12.10 -1.39
C ARG A 97 10.89 12.50 -1.49
N GLY A 98 10.07 12.17 -0.49
CA GLY A 98 8.65 12.54 -0.46
C GLY A 98 7.72 11.60 -1.25
N ILE A 99 8.24 10.52 -1.84
CA ILE A 99 7.46 9.56 -2.67
C ILE A 99 6.33 8.95 -1.86
N GLY A 100 6.61 8.45 -0.66
CA GLY A 100 5.59 7.87 0.21
C GLY A 100 4.45 8.85 0.50
N THR A 101 4.79 10.09 0.82
CA THR A 101 3.79 11.16 1.02
C THR A 101 2.96 11.39 -0.25
N GLY A 102 3.59 11.41 -1.43
CA GLY A 102 2.90 11.55 -2.70
C GLY A 102 1.93 10.41 -2.99
N LEU A 103 2.35 9.16 -2.78
CA LEU A 103 1.51 7.97 -2.95
C LEU A 103 0.30 7.98 -2.00
N PHE A 104 0.49 8.30 -0.73
CA PHE A 104 -0.61 8.40 0.23
C PHE A 104 -1.57 9.56 -0.08
N ASN A 105 -1.09 10.69 -0.57
CA ASN A 105 -1.95 11.80 -0.99
C ASN A 105 -2.87 11.40 -2.16
N GLU A 106 -2.37 10.65 -3.14
CA GLU A 106 -3.21 10.14 -4.23
C GLU A 106 -4.19 9.07 -3.74
N LEU A 107 -3.75 8.19 -2.82
CA LEU A 107 -4.65 7.24 -2.16
C LEU A 107 -5.81 7.93 -1.45
N GLU A 108 -5.55 8.98 -0.66
CA GLU A 108 -6.59 9.68 0.08
C GLU A 108 -7.60 10.36 -0.85
N LYS A 109 -7.12 11.02 -1.90
CA LYS A 109 -8.00 11.63 -2.91
C LYS A 109 -8.92 10.60 -3.55
N TRP A 110 -8.35 9.49 -4.01
CA TRP A 110 -9.12 8.39 -4.61
C TRP A 110 -10.09 7.77 -3.59
N SER A 111 -9.65 7.52 -2.38
CA SER A 111 -10.47 6.94 -1.31
C SER A 111 -11.73 7.77 -1.04
N MET A 112 -11.60 9.09 -0.99
CA MET A 112 -12.73 10.00 -0.83
C MET A 112 -13.70 9.95 -2.02
N GLN A 113 -13.19 9.78 -3.24
CA GLN A 113 -14.02 9.71 -4.45
C GLN A 113 -14.85 8.43 -4.52
N VAL A 114 -14.28 7.29 -4.07
CA VAL A 114 -14.94 5.98 -4.17
C VAL A 114 -15.62 5.53 -2.85
N GLY A 115 -15.58 6.38 -1.82
CA GLY A 115 -16.30 6.14 -0.55
C GLY A 115 -15.55 5.19 0.41
N ILE A 116 -14.25 5.05 0.29
CA ILE A 116 -13.43 4.38 1.30
C ILE A 116 -13.35 5.26 2.54
N GLN A 117 -13.61 4.66 3.71
CA GLN A 117 -13.62 5.36 5.00
C GLN A 117 -12.48 4.92 5.91
N ARG A 118 -11.97 3.70 5.70
CA ARG A 118 -10.92 3.13 6.53
C ARG A 118 -9.78 2.60 5.67
N MET A 119 -8.59 3.06 5.97
CA MET A 119 -7.33 2.56 5.43
C MET A 119 -6.59 1.82 6.54
N GLU A 120 -6.16 0.59 6.30
CA GLU A 120 -5.48 -0.23 7.29
C GLU A 120 -4.26 -0.93 6.69
N LEU A 121 -3.25 -1.16 7.52
CA LEU A 121 -2.02 -1.86 7.15
C LEU A 121 -1.43 -2.60 8.35
N THR A 122 -0.52 -3.52 8.07
CA THR A 122 0.40 -4.07 9.05
C THR A 122 1.82 -3.59 8.76
N VAL A 123 2.64 -3.47 9.78
CA VAL A 123 4.03 -3.08 9.66
C VAL A 123 4.87 -3.76 10.73
N MET A 124 6.01 -4.34 10.35
CA MET A 124 6.95 -4.92 11.30
C MET A 124 7.37 -3.88 12.34
N ALA A 125 7.35 -4.23 13.63
CA ALA A 125 7.54 -3.30 14.74
C ALA A 125 8.89 -2.57 14.71
N HIS A 126 9.89 -3.14 14.05
CA HIS A 126 11.22 -2.53 13.90
C HIS A 126 11.41 -1.78 12.56
N ASN A 127 10.36 -1.64 11.73
CA ASN A 127 10.41 -0.82 10.51
C ASN A 127 10.20 0.65 10.84
N GLU A 128 11.24 1.31 11.36
CA GLU A 128 11.17 2.70 11.83
C GLU A 128 10.79 3.68 10.71
N ILE A 129 11.29 3.45 9.49
CA ILE A 129 11.01 4.32 8.33
C ILE A 129 9.54 4.22 7.95
N GLY A 130 9.00 3.01 7.86
CA GLY A 130 7.58 2.78 7.59
C GLY A 130 6.69 3.39 8.66
N LEU A 131 7.02 3.14 9.94
CA LEU A 131 6.28 3.69 11.08
C LEU A 131 6.25 5.22 11.08
N ALA A 132 7.39 5.88 10.77
CA ALA A 132 7.46 7.33 10.69
C ALA A 132 6.58 7.88 9.56
N LEU A 133 6.59 7.21 8.38
CA LEU A 133 5.74 7.58 7.25
C LEU A 133 4.26 7.44 7.62
N TYR A 134 3.84 6.29 8.16
CA TYR A 134 2.42 6.04 8.46
C TYR A 134 1.89 6.99 9.54
N LYS A 135 2.65 7.24 10.61
CA LYS A 135 2.30 8.24 11.62
C LYS A 135 2.16 9.65 11.01
N LYS A 136 3.10 10.06 10.14
CA LYS A 136 3.03 11.33 9.41
C LYS A 136 1.76 11.42 8.55
N MET A 137 1.31 10.30 7.97
CA MET A 137 0.10 10.25 7.16
C MET A 137 -1.19 10.10 8.00
N GLY A 138 -1.09 10.14 9.32
CA GLY A 138 -2.23 10.14 10.24
C GLY A 138 -2.74 8.76 10.62
N PHE A 139 -1.93 7.70 10.42
CA PHE A 139 -2.25 6.36 10.92
C PHE A 139 -1.89 6.25 12.41
N SER A 140 -2.75 5.58 13.17
CA SER A 140 -2.52 5.20 14.57
C SER A 140 -2.38 3.69 14.72
N ILE A 141 -1.65 3.27 15.75
CA ILE A 141 -1.54 1.85 16.11
C ILE A 141 -2.83 1.43 16.83
N GLU A 142 -3.49 0.39 16.33
CA GLU A 142 -4.69 -0.19 16.92
C GLU A 142 -4.43 -1.51 17.64
N GLY A 143 -3.28 -2.14 17.41
CA GLY A 143 -2.94 -3.41 18.03
C GLY A 143 -1.58 -3.93 17.64
N ILE A 144 -1.19 -5.04 18.27
CA ILE A 144 0.06 -5.77 18.02
C ILE A 144 -0.27 -7.21 17.66
N ALA A 145 0.24 -7.67 16.52
CA ALA A 145 0.29 -9.08 16.16
C ALA A 145 1.64 -9.65 16.63
N ARG A 146 1.59 -10.49 17.69
CA ARG A 146 2.78 -11.11 18.23
C ARG A 146 3.26 -12.24 17.35
N ASP A 147 4.59 -12.31 17.14
CA ASP A 147 5.24 -13.41 16.40
C ASP A 147 4.60 -13.68 15.02
N SER A 148 4.11 -12.63 14.35
CA SER A 148 3.34 -12.73 13.12
C SER A 148 4.18 -12.98 11.87
N MET A 149 5.47 -12.63 11.93
CA MET A 149 6.42 -12.82 10.83
C MET A 149 7.62 -13.63 11.31
N PHE A 150 8.23 -14.39 10.39
CA PHE A 150 9.48 -15.10 10.64
C PHE A 150 10.54 -14.60 9.68
N VAL A 151 11.51 -13.84 10.19
CA VAL A 151 12.53 -13.15 9.40
C VAL A 151 13.90 -13.48 9.98
N ASP A 152 14.83 -13.94 9.14
CA ASP A 152 16.21 -14.29 9.56
C ASP A 152 16.28 -15.20 10.79
N GLY A 153 15.43 -16.20 10.85
CA GLY A 153 15.40 -17.18 11.95
C GLY A 153 14.80 -16.64 13.26
N LYS A 154 14.10 -15.52 13.23
CA LYS A 154 13.46 -14.90 14.41
C LYS A 154 12.01 -14.58 14.13
N TYR A 155 11.17 -14.75 15.15
CA TYR A 155 9.80 -14.25 15.14
C TYR A 155 9.79 -12.73 15.37
N VAL A 156 8.97 -12.03 14.63
CA VAL A 156 8.85 -10.57 14.62
C VAL A 156 7.39 -10.16 14.80
N ASP A 157 7.17 -9.19 15.69
CA ASP A 157 5.86 -8.59 15.89
C ASP A 157 5.54 -7.59 14.77
N GLU A 158 4.25 -7.44 14.46
CA GLU A 158 3.73 -6.38 13.61
C GLU A 158 2.76 -5.50 14.39
N TYR A 159 2.71 -4.22 14.02
CA TYR A 159 1.62 -3.33 14.42
C TYR A 159 0.51 -3.37 13.38
N TYR A 160 -0.72 -3.50 13.85
CA TYR A 160 -1.90 -3.09 13.09
C TYR A 160 -2.04 -1.60 13.17
N MET A 161 -2.06 -0.91 12.03
CA MET A 161 -2.26 0.53 11.97
C MET A 161 -3.44 0.86 11.06
N ALA A 162 -4.19 1.89 11.42
CA ALA A 162 -5.29 2.38 10.61
C ALA A 162 -5.45 3.89 10.66
N LYS A 163 -6.11 4.41 9.62
CA LYS A 163 -6.57 5.78 9.50
C LYS A 163 -8.03 5.77 9.03
N THR A 164 -8.88 6.51 9.72
CA THR A 164 -10.26 6.74 9.32
C THR A 164 -10.36 8.07 8.58
N LEU A 165 -10.97 8.06 7.40
CA LEU A 165 -11.24 9.25 6.63
C LEU A 165 -12.57 9.89 7.05
N PRO A 166 -12.73 11.23 6.87
CA PRO A 166 -13.99 11.90 7.12
C PRO A 166 -15.11 11.26 6.30
N TYR A 167 -16.23 11.01 6.91
CA TYR A 167 -17.40 10.44 6.26
C TYR A 167 -18.34 11.54 5.77
N ALA A 168 -18.64 11.56 4.48
CA ALA A 168 -19.66 12.45 3.92
C ALA A 168 -21.05 11.84 4.09
N ARG A 169 -21.86 12.34 5.02
CA ARG A 169 -23.28 12.01 5.16
C ARG A 169 -24.10 13.19 4.68
N ASN A 170 -24.93 12.99 3.64
CA ASN A 170 -25.78 14.05 3.06
C ASN A 170 -25.02 15.32 2.64
N GLY A 171 -23.79 15.17 2.10
CA GLY A 171 -22.99 16.31 1.65
C GLY A 171 -22.20 17.03 2.76
N ASN A 172 -22.32 16.63 4.01
CA ASN A 172 -21.54 17.17 5.14
C ASN A 172 -20.53 16.13 5.62
N TYR A 173 -19.26 16.54 5.74
CA TYR A 173 -18.23 15.69 6.34
C TYR A 173 -18.42 15.60 7.85
N ILE A 174 -18.53 14.38 8.37
CA ILE A 174 -18.56 14.12 9.80
C ILE A 174 -17.16 13.65 10.19
N TYR A 175 -16.52 14.44 11.05
CA TYR A 175 -15.26 14.04 11.71
C TYR A 175 -15.65 13.36 13.03
N PHE A 176 -15.16 12.14 13.24
CA PHE A 176 -15.26 11.52 14.56
C PHE A 176 -14.14 12.17 15.41
N ASN A 177 -14.53 13.11 16.28
CA ASN A 177 -13.65 13.56 17.36
C ASN A 177 -13.57 12.41 18.38
N GLU A 178 -12.35 12.00 18.73
CA GLU A 178 -12.09 11.10 19.85
C GLU A 178 -12.54 11.71 21.17
#